data_187b06ef253adc11aa78b4a7efa7658c
#
_entry.id   187b06ef253adc11aa78b4a7efa7658c
#
_cell.length_a   1.000
_cell.length_b   1.000
_cell.length_c   1.000
_cell.angle_alpha   90.00
_cell.angle_beta   90.00
_cell.angle_gamma   90.00
#
_symmetry.space_group_name_H-M   'P 1'
#
loop_
_entity.id
_entity.type
_entity.pdbx_description
1 polymer ?
#
loop_
_entity_poly.entity_id
_entity_poly.type
_entity_poly.pdbx_seq_one_letter_code
_entity_poly.pdbx_strand_id
1 'polypeptide(L)'
;MPASPPSGELATEVAGRYAIFFNGQPCGEERWRIASSAEGLIVTGEQEMVPPHPFPNRQAYRAVLTREWRATGLEIQWTVGERRLVATHHADLTTWRARIEYQDHVKEQEGDYPNYCEVEYVTHLFNSFILAKRDFQLGGEHEFPVLRIGPPYMAVTPERMLYRCVELGTWASPLGPLPAKRYVVSLTSRGEDEGYTFWADEHDVVLESYEGLDPSRPWMRLVEYRRGT
;
A
#
# COMPACT_ATOMS: atom_id res chain seq x y z
N MET A 1 36.45 -1.38 -3.05
CA MET A 1 35.48 -2.11 -3.88
C MET A 1 34.19 -2.19 -3.09
N PRO A 2 33.07 -1.61 -3.52
CA PRO A 2 31.81 -1.81 -2.86
C PRO A 2 31.40 -3.27 -3.06
N ALA A 3 30.97 -3.92 -1.98
CA ALA A 3 30.44 -5.27 -2.02
C ALA A 3 29.18 -5.29 -2.89
N SER A 4 29.11 -6.23 -3.83
CA SER A 4 27.88 -6.49 -4.59
C SER A 4 26.77 -6.87 -3.62
N PRO A 5 25.54 -6.35 -3.79
CA PRO A 5 24.42 -6.77 -2.98
C PRO A 5 24.21 -8.28 -3.18
N PRO A 6 23.77 -9.00 -2.15
CA PRO A 6 23.48 -10.42 -2.27
C PRO A 6 22.40 -10.60 -3.34
N SER A 7 22.71 -11.41 -4.34
CA SER A 7 21.77 -11.91 -5.33
C SER A 7 20.80 -12.89 -4.66
N GLY A 8 19.88 -12.38 -3.86
CA GLY A 8 18.70 -13.13 -3.46
C GLY A 8 17.84 -13.31 -4.69
N GLU A 9 17.70 -14.52 -5.21
CA GLU A 9 16.63 -14.86 -6.14
C GLU A 9 15.33 -14.43 -5.49
N LEU A 10 14.72 -13.37 -6.03
CA LEU A 10 13.38 -12.93 -5.63
C LEU A 10 12.45 -14.12 -5.86
N ALA A 11 11.75 -14.54 -4.82
CA ALA A 11 10.70 -15.52 -4.94
C ALA A 11 9.83 -15.14 -6.15
N THR A 12 9.64 -16.08 -7.07
CA THR A 12 9.00 -15.81 -8.36
C THR A 12 7.57 -15.29 -8.19
N GLU A 13 6.98 -15.51 -7.04
CA GLU A 13 5.61 -15.09 -6.72
C GLU A 13 5.37 -14.99 -5.22
N VAL A 14 4.69 -13.93 -4.80
CA VAL A 14 4.20 -13.74 -3.43
C VAL A 14 2.72 -13.40 -3.50
N ALA A 15 1.90 -14.02 -2.64
CA ALA A 15 0.47 -13.75 -2.60
C ALA A 15 -0.05 -13.76 -1.16
N GLY A 16 -1.10 -12.99 -0.92
CA GLY A 16 -1.73 -12.92 0.39
C GLY A 16 -3.18 -12.49 0.34
N ARG A 17 -3.82 -12.59 1.53
CA ARG A 17 -5.18 -12.11 1.73
C ARG A 17 -5.27 -11.35 3.05
N TYR A 18 -5.83 -10.16 2.98
CA TYR A 18 -6.22 -9.38 4.14
C TYR A 18 -7.71 -9.56 4.44
N ALA A 19 -8.06 -9.72 5.70
CA ALA A 19 -9.40 -9.45 6.19
C ALA A 19 -9.52 -7.95 6.51
N ILE A 20 -10.66 -7.35 6.16
CA ILE A 20 -10.94 -5.92 6.37
C ILE A 20 -11.99 -5.77 7.46
N PHE A 21 -11.79 -4.79 8.33
CA PHE A 21 -12.64 -4.54 9.48
C PHE A 21 -13.15 -3.09 9.48
N PHE A 22 -14.32 -2.89 10.04
CA PHE A 22 -14.85 -1.57 10.38
C PHE A 22 -15.47 -1.63 11.78
N ASN A 23 -15.03 -0.77 12.69
CA ASN A 23 -15.42 -0.80 14.10
C ASN A 23 -15.27 -2.20 14.73
N GLY A 24 -14.18 -2.90 14.42
CA GLY A 24 -13.89 -4.25 14.92
C GLY A 24 -14.72 -5.38 14.30
N GLN A 25 -15.63 -5.10 13.37
CA GLN A 25 -16.43 -6.09 12.68
C GLN A 25 -15.85 -6.40 11.29
N PRO A 26 -15.75 -7.68 10.88
CA PRO A 26 -15.34 -8.02 9.53
C PRO A 26 -16.31 -7.44 8.51
N CYS A 27 -15.79 -6.78 7.48
CA CYS A 27 -16.60 -6.14 6.46
C CYS A 27 -16.02 -6.26 5.05
N GLY A 28 -15.03 -7.12 4.86
CA GLY A 28 -14.48 -7.35 3.53
C GLY A 28 -13.17 -8.12 3.52
N GLU A 29 -12.62 -8.25 2.34
CA GLU A 29 -11.32 -8.85 2.12
C GLU A 29 -10.59 -8.17 0.95
N GLU A 30 -9.28 -8.31 0.96
CA GLU A 30 -8.41 -7.99 -0.16
C GLU A 30 -7.52 -9.20 -0.47
N ARG A 31 -7.49 -9.62 -1.72
CA ARG A 31 -6.56 -10.62 -2.24
C ARG A 31 -5.54 -9.96 -3.14
N TRP A 32 -4.28 -10.25 -2.92
CA TRP A 32 -3.21 -9.64 -3.70
C TRP A 32 -2.15 -10.66 -4.10
N ARG A 33 -1.41 -10.32 -5.15
CA ARG A 33 -0.31 -11.09 -5.69
C ARG A 33 0.77 -10.17 -6.22
N ILE A 34 2.03 -10.53 -5.98
CA ILE A 34 3.21 -9.89 -6.54
C ILE A 34 3.94 -10.94 -7.37
N ALA A 35 4.21 -10.65 -8.62
CA ALA A 35 4.94 -11.54 -9.52
C ALA A 35 6.08 -10.81 -10.20
N SER A 36 7.21 -11.49 -10.38
CA SER A 36 8.32 -10.97 -11.17
C SER A 36 7.98 -10.99 -12.66
N SER A 37 8.43 -9.97 -13.39
CA SER A 37 8.32 -9.87 -14.84
C SER A 37 9.64 -9.39 -15.44
N ALA A 38 9.73 -9.40 -16.78
CA ALA A 38 10.88 -8.84 -17.49
C ALA A 38 11.09 -7.34 -17.20
N GLU A 39 10.01 -6.61 -16.93
CA GLU A 39 10.00 -5.16 -16.71
C GLU A 39 10.12 -4.76 -15.24
N GLY A 40 10.08 -5.71 -14.32
CA GLY A 40 10.10 -5.45 -12.87
C GLY A 40 9.12 -6.35 -12.12
N LEU A 41 8.31 -5.76 -11.25
CA LEU A 41 7.31 -6.46 -10.46
C LEU A 41 5.90 -6.04 -10.93
N ILE A 42 5.00 -7.01 -11.03
CA ILE A 42 3.59 -6.78 -11.27
C ILE A 42 2.83 -7.13 -10.00
N VAL A 43 2.08 -6.17 -9.50
CA VAL A 43 1.19 -6.33 -8.35
C VAL A 43 -0.24 -6.31 -8.83
N THR A 44 -1.03 -7.28 -8.45
CA THR A 44 -2.47 -7.30 -8.70
C THR A 44 -3.20 -7.48 -7.39
N GLY A 45 -4.37 -6.85 -7.26
CA GLY A 45 -5.22 -7.04 -6.11
C GLY A 45 -6.69 -6.82 -6.44
N GLU A 46 -7.52 -7.50 -5.68
CA GLU A 46 -8.97 -7.36 -5.68
C GLU A 46 -9.42 -7.17 -4.25
N GLN A 47 -10.20 -6.12 -4.02
CA GLN A 47 -10.74 -5.80 -2.70
C GLN A 47 -12.26 -5.70 -2.81
N GLU A 48 -12.97 -6.26 -1.84
CA GLU A 48 -14.39 -6.10 -1.67
C GLU A 48 -14.69 -5.65 -0.24
N MET A 49 -15.45 -4.57 -0.10
CA MET A 49 -16.00 -4.09 1.16
C MET A 49 -17.52 -4.16 1.13
N VAL A 50 -18.10 -4.76 2.17
CA VAL A 50 -19.55 -4.95 2.33
C VAL A 50 -20.02 -4.32 3.64
N PRO A 51 -21.32 -4.14 3.87
CA PRO A 51 -21.83 -3.71 5.18
C PRO A 51 -21.27 -4.61 6.31
N PRO A 52 -20.88 -4.05 7.46
CA PRO A 52 -21.22 -2.69 7.95
C PRO A 52 -20.25 -1.57 7.50
N HIS A 53 -19.36 -1.79 6.55
CA HIS A 53 -18.53 -0.70 6.03
C HIS A 53 -19.40 0.44 5.49
N PRO A 54 -19.15 1.73 5.84
CA PRO A 54 -20.01 2.83 5.46
C PRO A 54 -20.05 3.11 3.96
N PHE A 55 -19.03 2.64 3.23
CA PHE A 55 -18.90 2.78 1.78
C PHE A 55 -18.63 1.42 1.12
N PRO A 56 -19.65 0.52 1.02
CA PRO A 56 -19.47 -0.75 0.33
C PRO A 56 -19.00 -0.53 -1.10
N ASN A 57 -17.94 -1.23 -1.48
CA ASN A 57 -17.34 -1.07 -2.82
C ASN A 57 -16.57 -2.32 -3.23
N ARG A 58 -16.26 -2.40 -4.51
CA ARG A 58 -15.30 -3.35 -5.07
C ARG A 58 -14.25 -2.59 -5.83
N GLN A 59 -13.00 -3.02 -5.69
CA GLN A 59 -11.92 -2.52 -6.50
C GLN A 59 -11.03 -3.65 -6.98
N ALA A 60 -10.51 -3.48 -8.19
CA ALA A 60 -9.41 -4.26 -8.71
C ALA A 60 -8.31 -3.30 -9.12
N TYR A 61 -7.07 -3.67 -8.87
CA TYR A 61 -5.92 -2.86 -9.27
C TYR A 61 -4.80 -3.70 -9.84
N ARG A 62 -4.01 -3.07 -10.70
CA ARG A 62 -2.76 -3.60 -11.24
C ARG A 62 -1.70 -2.52 -11.16
N ALA A 63 -0.65 -2.76 -10.39
CA ALA A 63 0.50 -1.87 -10.34
C ALA A 63 1.71 -2.50 -11.03
N VAL A 64 2.52 -1.66 -11.65
CA VAL A 64 3.83 -2.01 -12.20
C VAL A 64 4.88 -1.27 -11.40
N LEU A 65 5.86 -2.01 -10.90
CA LEU A 65 6.95 -1.49 -10.09
C LEU A 65 8.29 -1.86 -10.74
N THR A 66 9.27 -1.00 -10.64
CA THR A 66 10.64 -1.40 -10.95
C THR A 66 11.13 -2.46 -9.95
N ARG A 67 12.30 -3.05 -10.20
CA ARG A 67 12.95 -4.00 -9.26
C ARG A 67 13.35 -3.34 -7.94
N GLU A 68 13.49 -2.02 -7.93
CA GLU A 68 13.75 -1.19 -6.75
C GLU A 68 12.45 -0.71 -6.08
N TRP A 69 11.32 -1.36 -6.37
CA TRP A 69 10.00 -1.08 -5.78
C TRP A 69 9.42 0.31 -6.11
N ARG A 70 9.92 1.00 -7.14
CA ARG A 70 9.35 2.27 -7.59
C ARG A 70 8.14 2.00 -8.47
N ALA A 71 6.99 2.59 -8.15
CA ALA A 71 5.80 2.50 -8.98
C ALA A 71 5.98 3.28 -10.30
N THR A 72 5.70 2.63 -11.42
CA THR A 72 5.71 3.21 -12.77
C THR A 72 4.34 3.18 -13.43
N GLY A 73 3.40 2.39 -12.91
CA GLY A 73 2.04 2.33 -13.41
C GLY A 73 1.09 1.83 -12.34
N LEU A 74 -0.16 2.32 -12.38
CA LEU A 74 -1.24 1.83 -11.53
C LEU A 74 -2.56 1.97 -12.29
N GLU A 75 -3.22 0.86 -12.54
CA GLU A 75 -4.55 0.78 -13.11
C GLU A 75 -5.53 0.40 -12.01
N ILE A 76 -6.64 1.11 -11.91
CA ILE A 76 -7.65 0.91 -10.87
C ILE A 76 -9.02 0.81 -11.54
N GLN A 77 -9.77 -0.20 -11.17
CA GLN A 77 -11.19 -0.29 -11.44
C GLN A 77 -11.93 -0.26 -10.10
N TRP A 78 -12.77 0.72 -9.89
CA TRP A 78 -13.48 0.92 -8.63
C TRP A 78 -14.98 1.03 -8.88
N THR A 79 -15.77 0.27 -8.12
CA THR A 79 -17.22 0.21 -8.26
C THR A 79 -17.88 0.47 -6.92
N VAL A 80 -18.83 1.42 -6.87
CA VAL A 80 -19.67 1.74 -5.71
C VAL A 80 -21.11 1.73 -6.16
N GLY A 81 -21.89 0.74 -5.73
CA GLY A 81 -23.23 0.49 -6.26
C GLY A 81 -23.17 0.24 -7.77
N GLU A 82 -23.92 1.03 -8.56
CA GLU A 82 -23.93 0.97 -10.02
C GLU A 82 -22.86 1.86 -10.69
N ARG A 83 -22.11 2.63 -9.91
CA ARG A 83 -21.13 3.58 -10.43
C ARG A 83 -19.77 2.93 -10.58
N ARG A 84 -19.19 3.07 -11.75
CA ARG A 84 -17.83 2.57 -12.07
C ARG A 84 -16.91 3.74 -12.35
N LEU A 85 -15.70 3.63 -11.81
CA LEU A 85 -14.58 4.52 -12.08
C LEU A 85 -13.42 3.66 -12.60
N VAL A 86 -12.73 4.14 -13.62
CA VAL A 86 -11.45 3.58 -14.09
C VAL A 86 -10.41 4.67 -14.00
N ALA A 87 -9.30 4.39 -13.35
CA ALA A 87 -8.19 5.31 -13.25
C ALA A 87 -6.90 4.63 -13.72
N THR A 88 -6.17 5.31 -14.58
CA THR A 88 -4.86 4.86 -15.07
C THR A 88 -3.84 5.93 -14.68
N HIS A 89 -2.84 5.51 -13.94
CA HIS A 89 -1.71 6.32 -13.53
C HIS A 89 -0.45 5.79 -14.20
N HIS A 90 0.34 6.67 -14.75
CA HIS A 90 1.63 6.35 -15.33
C HIS A 90 2.68 7.31 -14.83
N ALA A 91 3.83 6.79 -14.45
CA ALA A 91 4.97 7.58 -14.01
C ALA A 91 6.22 7.19 -14.81
N ASP A 92 6.89 8.17 -15.36
CA ASP A 92 8.23 8.03 -15.91
C ASP A 92 9.31 8.40 -14.86
N LEU A 93 10.49 8.82 -15.28
CA LEU A 93 11.58 9.14 -14.35
C LEU A 93 11.30 10.39 -13.51
N THR A 94 10.56 11.35 -14.02
CA THR A 94 10.43 12.69 -13.45
C THR A 94 9.01 13.20 -13.33
N THR A 95 8.07 12.61 -14.08
CA THR A 95 6.69 13.07 -14.15
C THR A 95 5.72 11.93 -13.93
N TRP A 96 4.55 12.26 -13.43
CA TRP A 96 3.40 11.35 -13.40
C TRP A 96 2.25 11.94 -14.20
N ARG A 97 1.41 11.05 -14.73
CA ARG A 97 0.16 11.38 -15.42
C ARG A 97 -0.94 10.47 -14.94
N ALA A 98 -2.12 11.00 -14.78
CA ALA A 98 -3.32 10.25 -14.43
C ALA A 98 -4.46 10.58 -15.37
N ARG A 99 -5.18 9.54 -15.80
CA ARG A 99 -6.44 9.64 -16.53
C ARG A 99 -7.51 8.90 -15.74
N ILE A 100 -8.56 9.61 -15.36
CA ILE A 100 -9.63 9.12 -14.52
C ILE A 100 -10.93 9.23 -15.32
N GLU A 101 -11.59 8.11 -15.53
CA GLU A 101 -12.85 8.01 -16.25
C GLU A 101 -13.96 7.65 -15.26
N TYR A 102 -14.95 8.49 -15.18
CA TYR A 102 -16.09 8.31 -14.28
C TYR A 102 -17.38 8.74 -15.00
N GLN A 103 -18.27 7.77 -15.28
CA GLN A 103 -19.46 8.00 -16.11
C GLN A 103 -19.04 8.63 -17.47
N ASP A 104 -19.63 9.80 -17.79
CA ASP A 104 -19.33 10.54 -19.03
C ASP A 104 -18.20 11.59 -18.85
N HIS A 105 -17.51 11.57 -17.72
CA HIS A 105 -16.46 12.52 -17.41
C HIS A 105 -15.08 11.89 -17.46
N VAL A 106 -14.14 12.62 -18.06
CA VAL A 106 -12.72 12.29 -18.07
C VAL A 106 -11.97 13.42 -17.39
N LYS A 107 -11.14 13.10 -16.42
CA LYS A 107 -10.23 14.03 -15.77
C LYS A 107 -8.80 13.58 -16.02
N GLU A 108 -7.96 14.50 -16.44
CA GLU A 108 -6.53 14.30 -16.58
C GLU A 108 -5.78 15.14 -15.56
N GLN A 109 -4.69 14.57 -15.04
CA GLN A 109 -3.79 15.25 -14.10
C GLN A 109 -2.35 14.90 -14.49
N GLU A 110 -1.45 15.81 -14.26
CA GLU A 110 0.00 15.58 -14.39
C GLU A 110 0.77 16.39 -13.34
N GLY A 111 2.00 16.01 -13.07
CA GLY A 111 2.88 16.71 -12.15
C GLY A 111 4.25 16.06 -12.03
N ASP A 112 5.05 16.57 -11.12
CA ASP A 112 6.41 16.10 -10.87
C ASP A 112 6.39 14.76 -10.09
N TYR A 113 7.28 13.85 -10.48
CA TYR A 113 7.53 12.57 -9.82
C TYR A 113 9.03 12.36 -9.61
N PRO A 114 9.63 13.06 -8.66
CA PRO A 114 11.06 12.92 -8.39
C PRO A 114 11.40 11.51 -7.88
N ASN A 115 12.65 11.08 -8.06
CA ASN A 115 13.11 9.73 -7.72
C ASN A 115 12.89 9.30 -6.27
N TYR A 116 12.80 10.24 -5.35
CA TYR A 116 12.56 10.02 -3.92
C TYR A 116 11.08 10.07 -3.52
N CYS A 117 10.18 10.30 -4.49
CA CYS A 117 8.73 10.32 -4.26
C CYS A 117 8.16 8.90 -4.29
N GLU A 118 7.25 8.62 -3.38
CA GLU A 118 6.55 7.35 -3.29
C GLU A 118 5.14 7.45 -3.87
N VAL A 119 4.53 6.30 -4.13
CA VAL A 119 3.10 6.19 -4.41
C VAL A 119 2.42 5.54 -3.21
N GLU A 120 1.43 6.21 -2.66
CA GLU A 120 0.54 5.66 -1.64
C GLU A 120 -0.84 5.45 -2.26
N TYR A 121 -1.36 4.24 -2.12
CA TYR A 121 -2.68 3.85 -2.57
C TYR A 121 -3.47 3.29 -1.38
N VAL A 122 -4.78 3.31 -1.44
CA VAL A 122 -5.67 2.95 -0.32
C VAL A 122 -5.50 1.55 0.25
N THR A 123 -4.81 0.65 -0.43
CA THR A 123 -4.43 -0.64 0.14
C THR A 123 -3.15 -0.54 0.95
N HIS A 124 -3.14 -1.14 2.14
CA HIS A 124 -1.96 -1.15 3.01
C HIS A 124 -0.78 -1.95 2.44
N LEU A 125 -0.99 -2.75 1.40
CA LEU A 125 0.09 -3.42 0.68
C LEU A 125 1.13 -2.43 0.14
N PHE A 126 0.74 -1.21 -0.25
CA PHE A 126 1.66 -0.20 -0.75
C PHE A 126 2.65 0.29 0.32
N ASN A 127 2.32 0.20 1.60
CA ASN A 127 3.29 0.44 2.68
C ASN A 127 4.45 -0.55 2.62
N SER A 128 4.21 -1.81 2.25
CA SER A 128 5.27 -2.81 2.07
C SER A 128 6.30 -2.38 1.03
N PHE A 129 5.86 -1.73 -0.06
CA PHE A 129 6.78 -1.24 -1.10
C PHE A 129 7.60 -0.04 -0.63
N ILE A 130 7.05 0.78 0.25
CA ILE A 130 7.74 1.91 0.87
C ILE A 130 8.79 1.40 1.85
N LEU A 131 8.45 0.40 2.66
CA LEU A 131 9.37 -0.21 3.61
C LEU A 131 10.53 -0.92 2.93
N ALA A 132 10.27 -1.70 1.88
CA ALA A 132 11.26 -2.49 1.16
C ALA A 132 12.43 -1.67 0.56
N LYS A 133 12.27 -0.34 0.48
CA LYS A 133 13.30 0.59 -0.01
C LYS A 133 14.12 1.25 1.09
N ARG A 134 13.77 1.02 2.37
CA ARG A 134 14.34 1.75 3.50
C ARG A 134 14.65 0.84 4.67
N ASP A 135 15.80 1.03 5.27
CA ASP A 135 16.13 0.36 6.53
C ASP A 135 15.65 1.21 7.72
N PHE A 136 14.53 0.81 8.29
CA PHE A 136 13.98 1.45 9.48
C PHE A 136 14.52 0.77 10.75
N GLN A 137 15.35 1.48 11.48
CA GLN A 137 15.77 1.10 12.82
C GLN A 137 14.76 1.57 13.87
N LEU A 138 14.72 0.92 15.04
CA LEU A 138 13.88 1.37 16.16
C LEU A 138 14.18 2.82 16.51
N GLY A 139 13.14 3.65 16.60
CA GLY A 139 13.22 5.09 16.82
C GLY A 139 13.62 5.89 15.57
N GLY A 140 13.96 5.21 14.48
CA GLY A 140 14.25 5.86 13.19
C GLY A 140 12.98 6.40 12.54
N GLU A 141 13.13 7.55 11.87
CA GLU A 141 12.05 8.20 11.14
C GLU A 141 12.53 8.66 9.76
N HIS A 142 11.61 8.60 8.78
CA HIS A 142 11.84 9.07 7.43
C HIS A 142 10.64 9.86 6.95
N GLU A 143 10.88 11.08 6.51
CA GLU A 143 9.89 11.92 5.85
C GLU A 143 10.20 11.98 4.34
N PHE A 144 9.18 11.80 3.51
CA PHE A 144 9.32 11.81 2.06
C PHE A 144 8.03 12.27 1.37
N PRO A 145 8.14 12.83 0.15
CA PRO A 145 6.98 13.16 -0.66
C PRO A 145 6.30 11.89 -1.17
N VAL A 146 4.97 11.94 -1.27
CA VAL A 146 4.15 10.87 -1.82
C VAL A 146 3.14 11.41 -2.82
N LEU A 147 2.81 10.61 -3.82
CA LEU A 147 1.62 10.77 -4.63
C LEU A 147 0.54 9.88 -4.01
N ARG A 148 -0.37 10.50 -3.30
CA ARG A 148 -1.47 9.81 -2.67
C ARG A 148 -2.62 9.66 -3.63
N ILE A 149 -3.06 8.40 -3.86
CA ILE A 149 -4.14 8.04 -4.77
C ILE A 149 -5.27 7.45 -3.95
N GLY A 150 -6.43 8.08 -3.97
CA GLY A 150 -7.52 7.63 -3.13
C GLY A 150 -8.91 8.16 -3.51
N PRO A 151 -9.94 7.64 -2.83
CA PRO A 151 -11.32 8.09 -3.03
C PRO A 151 -11.48 9.58 -2.75
N PRO A 152 -12.53 10.22 -3.30
CA PRO A 152 -13.64 9.57 -4.04
C PRO A 152 -13.36 9.31 -5.52
N TYR A 153 -12.31 9.89 -6.11
CA TYR A 153 -12.10 9.87 -7.56
C TYR A 153 -10.80 9.20 -7.99
N MET A 154 -10.07 8.57 -7.05
CA MET A 154 -8.73 8.04 -7.33
C MET A 154 -7.79 9.08 -7.96
N ALA A 155 -8.02 10.34 -7.60
CA ALA A 155 -7.18 11.46 -8.00
C ALA A 155 -5.88 11.44 -7.24
N VAL A 156 -4.83 11.98 -7.88
CA VAL A 156 -3.53 12.14 -7.25
C VAL A 156 -3.50 13.43 -6.43
N THR A 157 -3.06 13.30 -5.20
CA THR A 157 -2.79 14.43 -4.30
C THR A 157 -1.34 14.34 -3.85
N PRO A 158 -0.48 15.29 -4.22
CA PRO A 158 0.87 15.38 -3.67
C PRO A 158 0.81 15.70 -2.17
N GLU A 159 1.51 14.91 -1.37
CA GLU A 159 1.54 15.00 0.10
C GLU A 159 2.96 14.70 0.60
N ARG A 160 3.17 14.84 1.91
CA ARG A 160 4.36 14.35 2.60
C ARG A 160 3.93 13.40 3.70
N MET A 161 4.62 12.28 3.82
CA MET A 161 4.38 11.29 4.86
C MET A 161 5.62 11.11 5.71
N LEU A 162 5.40 11.01 7.01
CA LEU A 162 6.41 10.66 8.01
C LEU A 162 6.14 9.24 8.49
N TYR A 163 7.12 8.36 8.32
CA TYR A 163 7.13 7.01 8.87
C TYR A 163 8.09 6.95 10.05
N ARG A 164 7.63 6.37 11.15
CA ARG A 164 8.45 6.17 12.35
C ARG A 164 8.34 4.72 12.82
N CYS A 165 9.47 4.02 12.97
CA CYS A 165 9.52 2.70 13.59
C CYS A 165 9.52 2.88 15.11
N VAL A 166 8.44 2.51 15.78
CA VAL A 166 8.23 2.82 17.21
C VAL A 166 8.39 1.62 18.13
N GLU A 167 8.37 0.40 17.59
CA GLU A 167 8.45 -0.81 18.41
C GLU A 167 9.01 -2.00 17.61
N LEU A 168 9.78 -2.83 18.28
CA LEU A 168 10.15 -4.16 17.81
C LEU A 168 9.48 -5.18 18.73
N GLY A 169 8.83 -6.18 18.16
CA GLY A 169 8.09 -7.14 18.95
C GLY A 169 7.71 -8.41 18.20
N THR A 170 6.77 -9.12 18.76
CA THR A 170 6.18 -10.30 18.16
C THR A 170 4.70 -10.02 17.90
N TRP A 171 4.31 -10.06 16.64
CA TRP A 171 2.91 -9.94 16.29
C TRP A 171 2.22 -11.32 16.40
N ALA A 172 1.13 -11.39 17.19
CA ALA A 172 0.33 -12.59 17.34
C ALA A 172 -0.74 -12.63 16.25
N SER A 173 -0.63 -13.55 15.33
CA SER A 173 -1.48 -13.64 14.14
C SER A 173 -2.14 -14.99 13.96
N PRO A 174 -3.14 -15.09 13.07
CA PRO A 174 -3.65 -16.38 12.58
C PRO A 174 -2.58 -17.25 11.92
N LEU A 175 -1.47 -16.65 11.46
CA LEU A 175 -0.33 -17.33 10.83
C LEU A 175 0.72 -17.83 11.86
N GLY A 176 0.48 -17.58 13.15
CA GLY A 176 1.42 -17.80 14.25
C GLY A 176 2.15 -16.54 14.70
N PRO A 177 2.96 -16.62 15.75
CA PRO A 177 3.75 -15.47 16.22
C PRO A 177 4.87 -15.19 15.22
N LEU A 178 4.95 -13.94 14.76
CA LEU A 178 5.96 -13.46 13.80
C LEU A 178 6.76 -12.30 14.40
N PRO A 179 8.09 -12.28 14.28
CA PRO A 179 8.89 -11.09 14.53
C PRO A 179 8.39 -9.94 13.65
N ALA A 180 8.18 -8.78 14.25
CA ALA A 180 7.59 -7.66 13.52
C ALA A 180 8.06 -6.33 14.08
N LYS A 181 7.96 -5.29 13.23
CA LYS A 181 8.17 -3.88 13.56
C LYS A 181 6.83 -3.16 13.52
N ARG A 182 6.59 -2.28 14.48
CA ARG A 182 5.42 -1.39 14.46
C ARG A 182 5.82 -0.02 13.97
N TYR A 183 4.99 0.48 13.06
CA TYR A 183 5.17 1.79 12.45
C TYR A 183 4.01 2.71 12.79
N VAL A 184 4.33 3.98 12.97
CA VAL A 184 3.38 5.10 12.98
C VAL A 184 3.61 5.88 11.70
N VAL A 185 2.53 6.16 10.99
CA VAL A 185 2.53 6.96 9.76
C VAL A 185 1.64 8.17 9.95
N SER A 186 2.14 9.34 9.63
CA SER A 186 1.37 10.58 9.66
C SER A 186 1.52 11.35 8.34
N LEU A 187 0.47 12.08 7.97
CA LEU A 187 0.51 13.06 6.90
C LEU A 187 0.99 14.39 7.48
N THR A 188 2.10 14.90 7.01
CA THR A 188 2.69 16.14 7.56
C THR A 188 1.75 17.35 7.39
N SER A 189 0.89 17.33 6.36
CA SER A 189 -0.10 18.38 6.11
C SER A 189 -1.26 18.41 7.11
N ARG A 190 -1.49 17.30 7.84
CA ARG A 190 -2.64 17.13 8.75
C ARG A 190 -2.28 17.13 10.23
N GLY A 191 -0.99 17.15 10.56
CA GLY A 191 -0.49 17.05 11.92
C GLY A 191 -0.24 15.61 12.38
N GLU A 192 0.47 15.48 13.52
CA GLU A 192 0.91 14.17 14.03
C GLU A 192 -0.25 13.30 14.53
N ASP A 193 -1.38 13.88 14.88
CA ASP A 193 -2.55 13.19 15.42
C ASP A 193 -3.41 12.52 14.33
N GLU A 194 -3.23 12.89 13.07
CA GLU A 194 -3.94 12.31 11.93
C GLU A 194 -3.06 11.31 11.17
N GLY A 195 -2.91 10.13 11.73
CA GLY A 195 -2.12 9.07 11.15
C GLY A 195 -2.79 7.70 11.27
N TYR A 196 -2.04 6.68 10.97
CA TYR A 196 -2.41 5.30 11.21
C TYR A 196 -1.18 4.51 11.66
N THR A 197 -1.41 3.33 12.23
CA THR A 197 -0.35 2.43 12.65
C THR A 197 -0.46 1.10 11.95
N PHE A 198 0.67 0.43 11.79
CA PHE A 198 0.68 -0.95 11.30
C PHE A 198 1.89 -1.73 11.81
N TRP A 199 1.75 -3.06 11.76
CA TRP A 199 2.84 -4.00 11.95
C TRP A 199 3.30 -4.53 10.59
N ALA A 200 4.62 -4.69 10.40
CA ALA A 200 5.21 -5.38 9.26
C ALA A 200 6.23 -6.42 9.73
N ASP A 201 6.36 -7.52 9.00
CA ASP A 201 7.32 -8.57 9.29
C ASP A 201 8.76 -8.19 8.89
N GLU A 202 9.71 -9.10 9.09
CA GLU A 202 11.12 -8.93 8.73
C GLU A 202 11.36 -8.82 7.20
N HIS A 203 10.35 -9.05 6.40
CA HIS A 203 10.37 -8.94 4.95
C HIS A 203 9.57 -7.73 4.43
N ASP A 204 9.23 -6.81 5.35
CA ASP A 204 8.49 -5.60 5.07
C ASP A 204 7.05 -5.81 4.59
N VAL A 205 6.48 -7.01 4.79
CA VAL A 205 5.07 -7.28 4.51
C VAL A 205 4.20 -6.75 5.64
N VAL A 206 3.25 -5.89 5.32
CA VAL A 206 2.28 -5.40 6.31
C VAL A 206 1.42 -6.55 6.81
N LEU A 207 1.42 -6.76 8.12
CA LEU A 207 0.72 -7.84 8.80
C LEU A 207 -0.65 -7.40 9.30
N GLU A 208 -0.74 -6.22 9.88
CA GLU A 208 -1.97 -5.65 10.42
C GLU A 208 -1.84 -4.13 10.47
N SER A 209 -2.93 -3.45 10.16
CA SER A 209 -3.04 -2.00 10.29
C SER A 209 -4.24 -1.61 11.13
N TYR A 210 -4.18 -0.40 11.69
CA TYR A 210 -5.17 0.13 12.61
C TYR A 210 -5.62 1.51 12.15
N GLU A 211 -6.91 1.79 12.31
CA GLU A 211 -7.46 3.10 12.06
C GLU A 211 -6.96 4.10 13.11
N GLY A 212 -6.28 5.13 12.66
CA GLY A 212 -5.62 6.07 13.55
C GLY A 212 -4.49 5.43 14.35
N LEU A 213 -4.26 5.93 15.55
CA LEU A 213 -3.21 5.47 16.47
C LEU A 213 -3.70 4.41 17.48
N ASP A 214 -4.98 4.03 17.43
CA ASP A 214 -5.61 3.13 18.38
C ASP A 214 -5.49 1.66 17.92
N PRO A 215 -4.67 0.83 18.60
CA PRO A 215 -4.49 -0.58 18.24
C PRO A 215 -5.71 -1.45 18.54
N SER A 216 -6.75 -0.95 19.19
CA SER A 216 -8.01 -1.66 19.39
C SER A 216 -8.93 -1.63 18.17
N ARG A 217 -8.60 -0.83 17.16
CA ARG A 217 -9.40 -0.61 15.95
C ARG A 217 -8.69 -1.15 14.70
N PRO A 218 -8.63 -2.47 14.52
CA PRO A 218 -8.01 -3.06 13.34
C PRO A 218 -8.76 -2.60 12.08
N TRP A 219 -8.00 -2.26 11.06
CA TRP A 219 -8.53 -1.92 9.74
C TRP A 219 -8.32 -3.08 8.76
N MET A 220 -7.09 -3.60 8.67
CA MET A 220 -6.76 -4.75 7.84
C MET A 220 -5.85 -5.71 8.60
N ARG A 221 -6.04 -7.02 8.39
CA ARG A 221 -5.21 -8.07 9.00
C ARG A 221 -4.88 -9.13 7.96
N LEU A 222 -3.59 -9.46 7.83
CA LEU A 222 -3.12 -10.55 6.98
C LEU A 222 -3.58 -11.89 7.57
N VAL A 223 -4.33 -12.66 6.78
CA VAL A 223 -4.89 -13.95 7.20
C VAL A 223 -4.39 -15.11 6.36
N GLU A 224 -3.84 -14.85 5.19
CA GLU A 224 -3.16 -15.83 4.33
C GLU A 224 -1.93 -15.20 3.71
N TYR A 225 -0.85 -15.97 3.65
CA TYR A 225 0.40 -15.54 3.04
C TYR A 225 1.13 -16.73 2.44
N ARG A 226 1.58 -16.60 1.20
CA ARG A 226 2.32 -17.62 0.46
C ARG A 226 3.49 -16.98 -0.26
N ARG A 227 4.65 -17.58 -0.13
CA ARG A 227 5.82 -17.32 -0.99
C ARG A 227 6.00 -18.51 -1.90
N GLY A 228 6.06 -18.26 -3.21
CA GLY A 228 6.50 -19.25 -4.17
C GLY A 228 7.95 -19.65 -3.89
N THR A 229 8.24 -20.91 -4.02
CA THR A 229 9.59 -21.49 -3.97
C THR A 229 10.31 -21.28 -5.29
#